data_a127b2e83b58cbd2712ab630524cfd2a
#
_entry.id   a127b2e83b58cbd2712ab630524cfd2a
#
_cell.length_a   1.000
_cell.length_b   1.000
_cell.length_c   1.000
_cell.angle_alpha   90.00
_cell.angle_beta   90.00
_cell.angle_gamma   90.00
#
_symmetry.space_group_name_H-M   'P 1'
#
loop_
_entity.id
_entity.type
_entity.pdbx_description
1 polymer ?
#
loop_
_entity_poly.entity_id
_entity_poly.type
_entity_poly.pdbx_seq_one_letter_code
_entity_poly.pdbx_strand_id
1 'polypeptide(L)'
;DWEKLKSNFNAFIDKDNYIESLEYLFEFADLDEIFNFLSNYSFVNLGEHYKGNQKIQFLIKLYRFKYSNKTNVLFENQVINDILKLALNKDYKALSYNVHENIIINDNKERVVVCYALQKLIKARMFELKHLMLVIKMGNILDIKLAFVLSLVIDYKLEILKDPYWFMRLYVLISFYKDQGSKIYLDKISKSLELKPNSNIKKPKIALCLWGVCRGNYMKVLQETKKNIIDPLNADVFLHTWDEWDRWPGLCGTLNWHWRFIRPRDRKFFPSIMNGKNLQMYFPNVFNKMSTVIKDTLPLTDILNIINPRSYKIENANTVERSIDFSIEKLKYQFESHHYPLAVFRLRYQMYKVIEILRQYEIKNGTYDYIIMQRFDTSCERKIDIKFLENIDFNEIKMQLGKTGVVDFLLMGKRNSVLKLVNLYQKMIDQQEIDVYKLHTWTEQQEFLWLIEQGILVTQLPDELKVADHYLAYEGMLPYFYNELKADLQQKCIVELKQQKELTDFLDFVYNNKTFFKEYSISTGAVSRVKQHLSYKLGECILNNKKTFFGKVKLPFFIFIIYKNHLKNYSKKQQNLPKLELYSDFDEAQKIKKSEIYRLGYSLIQYKKKYPILFWFFFLIKINSK
;
A
#
# COMPACT_ATOMS: atom_id res chain seq x y z
N ASP A 1 15.84 7.89 -18.37
CA ASP A 1 15.86 8.00 -19.82
C ASP A 1 16.08 6.63 -20.44
N TRP A 2 15.01 5.92 -20.76
CA TRP A 2 15.08 4.58 -21.36
C TRP A 2 15.68 4.59 -22.76
N GLU A 3 15.56 5.69 -23.51
CA GLU A 3 16.27 5.86 -24.78
C GLU A 3 17.78 6.02 -24.57
N LYS A 4 18.20 6.68 -23.52
CA LYS A 4 19.62 6.79 -23.17
C LYS A 4 20.17 5.45 -22.65
N LEU A 5 19.36 4.66 -21.92
CA LEU A 5 19.67 3.27 -21.59
C LEU A 5 19.75 2.42 -22.86
N LYS A 6 18.87 2.64 -23.84
CA LYS A 6 18.86 1.96 -25.13
C LYS A 6 20.04 2.37 -26.03
N SER A 7 20.43 3.65 -26.04
CA SER A 7 21.62 4.13 -26.77
C SER A 7 22.93 3.67 -26.11
N ASN A 8 22.97 3.63 -24.77
CA ASN A 8 24.07 3.05 -24.03
C ASN A 8 24.17 1.54 -24.26
N PHE A 9 23.03 0.85 -24.43
CA PHE A 9 22.99 -0.58 -24.73
C PHE A 9 23.67 -0.93 -26.06
N ASN A 10 23.47 -0.12 -27.10
CA ASN A 10 24.18 -0.31 -28.39
C ASN A 10 25.71 -0.10 -28.26
N ALA A 11 26.16 0.63 -27.22
CA ALA A 11 27.58 0.79 -26.88
C ALA A 11 28.07 -0.31 -25.89
N PHE A 12 27.16 -1.01 -25.19
CA PHE A 12 27.45 -2.02 -24.17
C PHE A 12 27.41 -3.47 -24.68
N ILE A 13 27.16 -3.70 -25.97
CA ILE A 13 27.23 -5.04 -26.56
C ILE A 13 28.73 -5.46 -26.67
N ASP A 14 29.35 -5.59 -25.52
CA ASP A 14 30.63 -6.24 -25.41
C ASP A 14 30.42 -7.74 -25.08
N LYS A 15 31.23 -8.60 -25.67
CA LYS A 15 31.08 -10.06 -25.62
C LYS A 15 31.07 -10.63 -24.19
N ASP A 16 31.53 -9.87 -23.19
CA ASP A 16 31.67 -10.32 -21.80
C ASP A 16 30.42 -10.10 -20.93
N ASN A 17 29.43 -9.28 -21.35
CA ASN A 17 28.21 -8.96 -20.58
C ASN A 17 26.92 -9.48 -21.25
N TYR A 18 26.98 -10.64 -21.85
CA TYR A 18 25.89 -11.23 -22.65
C TYR A 18 24.59 -11.47 -21.86
N ILE A 19 24.68 -11.83 -20.58
CA ILE A 19 23.52 -12.07 -19.70
C ILE A 19 22.75 -10.77 -19.44
N GLU A 20 23.44 -9.72 -19.07
CA GLU A 20 22.84 -8.41 -18.82
C GLU A 20 22.18 -7.86 -20.09
N SER A 21 22.79 -8.11 -21.23
CA SER A 21 22.23 -7.75 -22.54
C SER A 21 20.93 -8.48 -22.84
N LEU A 22 20.83 -9.77 -22.55
CA LEU A 22 19.61 -10.55 -22.75
C LEU A 22 18.51 -10.18 -21.75
N GLU A 23 18.85 -9.87 -20.51
CA GLU A 23 17.89 -9.37 -19.51
C GLU A 23 17.35 -7.99 -19.89
N TYR A 24 18.20 -7.11 -20.40
CA TYR A 24 17.79 -5.82 -20.92
C TYR A 24 16.85 -5.98 -22.12
N LEU A 25 17.20 -6.85 -23.08
CA LEU A 25 16.34 -7.14 -24.23
C LEU A 25 14.98 -7.70 -23.80
N PHE A 26 14.95 -8.53 -22.79
CA PHE A 26 13.69 -9.04 -22.25
C PHE A 26 12.76 -7.92 -21.78
N GLU A 27 13.29 -6.91 -21.08
CA GLU A 27 12.48 -5.83 -20.49
C GLU A 27 12.13 -4.72 -21.51
N PHE A 28 13.06 -4.33 -22.37
CA PHE A 28 12.96 -3.09 -23.15
C PHE A 28 12.94 -3.25 -24.67
N ALA A 29 13.33 -4.39 -25.21
CA ALA A 29 13.30 -4.61 -26.64
C ALA A 29 11.96 -5.16 -27.14
N ASP A 30 11.66 -4.94 -28.43
CA ASP A 30 10.57 -5.65 -29.07
C ASP A 30 11.02 -7.00 -29.65
N LEU A 31 10.05 -7.77 -30.19
CA LEU A 31 10.32 -9.09 -30.74
C LEU A 31 11.32 -9.06 -31.93
N ASP A 32 11.31 -8.02 -32.76
CA ASP A 32 12.24 -7.97 -33.92
C ASP A 32 13.67 -7.68 -33.43
N GLU A 33 13.84 -6.77 -32.48
CA GLU A 33 15.14 -6.46 -31.85
C GLU A 33 15.72 -7.70 -31.16
N ILE A 34 14.89 -8.42 -30.40
CA ILE A 34 15.28 -9.67 -29.72
C ILE A 34 15.72 -10.71 -30.75
N PHE A 35 14.95 -10.91 -31.80
CA PHE A 35 15.25 -11.94 -32.79
C PHE A 35 16.47 -11.59 -33.65
N ASN A 36 16.66 -10.33 -33.99
CA ASN A 36 17.88 -9.87 -34.65
C ASN A 36 19.12 -10.11 -33.79
N PHE A 37 19.04 -9.77 -32.49
CA PHE A 37 20.13 -10.05 -31.59
C PHE A 37 20.42 -11.54 -31.51
N LEU A 38 19.39 -12.34 -31.29
CA LEU A 38 19.52 -13.79 -31.13
C LEU A 38 20.00 -14.47 -32.46
N SER A 39 19.70 -13.95 -33.65
CA SER A 39 20.14 -14.51 -34.93
C SER A 39 21.64 -14.30 -35.20
N ASN A 40 22.23 -13.28 -34.59
CA ASN A 40 23.66 -12.96 -34.76
C ASN A 40 24.59 -13.82 -33.90
N TYR A 41 24.06 -14.65 -33.04
CA TYR A 41 24.82 -15.50 -32.09
C TYR A 41 24.47 -16.97 -32.33
N SER A 42 25.47 -17.85 -32.40
CA SER A 42 25.22 -19.28 -32.63
C SER A 42 24.53 -19.91 -31.41
N PHE A 43 23.32 -20.37 -31.62
CA PHE A 43 22.37 -20.83 -30.59
C PHE A 43 22.78 -22.12 -29.86
N VAL A 44 23.71 -22.91 -30.42
CA VAL A 44 24.00 -24.25 -29.93
C VAL A 44 24.52 -24.26 -28.49
N ASN A 45 25.21 -23.19 -28.09
CA ASN A 45 25.83 -23.12 -26.75
C ASN A 45 24.99 -22.37 -25.70
N LEU A 46 23.98 -21.61 -26.09
CA LEU A 46 23.20 -20.76 -25.15
C LEU A 46 22.26 -21.55 -24.23
N GLY A 47 21.68 -22.63 -24.74
CA GLY A 47 20.69 -23.41 -23.98
C GLY A 47 21.26 -24.13 -22.75
N GLU A 48 22.53 -24.53 -22.80
CA GLU A 48 23.17 -25.25 -21.70
C GLU A 48 23.79 -24.33 -20.63
N HIS A 49 24.37 -23.20 -21.05
CA HIS A 49 25.00 -22.26 -20.13
C HIS A 49 24.01 -21.47 -19.24
N TYR A 50 22.74 -21.32 -19.65
CA TYR A 50 21.77 -20.47 -18.96
C TYR A 50 20.56 -21.22 -18.40
N LYS A 51 20.69 -22.49 -18.06
CA LYS A 51 19.62 -23.34 -17.49
C LYS A 51 18.90 -22.73 -16.29
N GLY A 52 19.56 -21.88 -15.49
CA GLY A 52 19.00 -21.21 -14.31
C GLY A 52 18.26 -19.90 -14.58
N ASN A 53 18.41 -19.25 -15.73
CA ASN A 53 17.77 -17.96 -15.99
C ASN A 53 16.47 -18.12 -16.78
N GLN A 54 15.33 -17.99 -16.06
CA GLN A 54 14.00 -18.18 -16.66
C GLN A 54 13.66 -17.18 -17.76
N LYS A 55 14.15 -15.92 -17.69
CA LYS A 55 13.91 -14.89 -18.73
C LYS A 55 14.61 -15.26 -20.03
N ILE A 56 15.87 -15.63 -19.94
CA ILE A 56 16.68 -16.05 -21.11
C ILE A 56 16.11 -17.32 -21.73
N GLN A 57 15.75 -18.31 -20.93
CA GLN A 57 15.10 -19.53 -21.43
C GLN A 57 13.79 -19.23 -22.16
N PHE A 58 13.06 -18.26 -21.71
CA PHE A 58 11.82 -17.84 -22.34
C PHE A 58 12.08 -17.15 -23.70
N LEU A 59 13.08 -16.25 -23.80
CA LEU A 59 13.48 -15.65 -25.09
C LEU A 59 13.92 -16.70 -26.11
N ILE A 60 14.67 -17.71 -25.69
CA ILE A 60 15.10 -18.84 -26.54
C ILE A 60 13.88 -19.63 -27.05
N LYS A 61 12.88 -19.89 -26.18
CA LYS A 61 11.63 -20.55 -26.57
C LYS A 61 10.83 -19.74 -27.59
N LEU A 62 10.72 -18.41 -27.40
CA LEU A 62 10.07 -17.51 -28.36
C LEU A 62 10.77 -17.52 -29.73
N TYR A 63 12.09 -17.51 -29.72
CA TYR A 63 12.88 -17.57 -30.95
C TYR A 63 12.67 -18.91 -31.68
N ARG A 64 12.74 -20.05 -31.00
CA ARG A 64 12.47 -21.35 -31.54
C ARG A 64 11.05 -21.46 -32.10
N PHE A 65 10.07 -20.87 -31.42
CA PHE A 65 8.68 -20.82 -31.88
C PHE A 65 8.57 -20.09 -33.25
N LYS A 66 9.26 -18.97 -33.41
CA LYS A 66 9.26 -18.21 -34.68
C LYS A 66 9.76 -19.03 -35.87
N TYR A 67 10.83 -19.81 -35.66
CA TYR A 67 11.53 -20.52 -36.75
C TYR A 67 11.15 -22.00 -36.86
N SER A 68 10.28 -22.52 -36.00
CA SER A 68 9.78 -23.88 -36.13
C SER A 68 8.60 -23.93 -37.13
N ASN A 69 8.76 -24.70 -38.19
CA ASN A 69 7.68 -24.97 -39.16
C ASN A 69 6.57 -25.89 -38.60
N LYS A 70 6.62 -26.22 -37.30
CA LYS A 70 5.65 -27.09 -36.67
C LYS A 70 4.62 -26.24 -35.91
N THR A 71 3.37 -26.71 -35.87
CA THR A 71 2.22 -26.23 -35.13
C THR A 71 2.47 -26.30 -33.59
N ASN A 72 3.62 -25.82 -33.10
CA ASN A 72 3.96 -25.86 -31.71
C ASN A 72 3.11 -24.84 -30.93
N VAL A 73 2.39 -25.32 -29.95
CA VAL A 73 1.69 -24.52 -28.95
C VAL A 73 2.71 -24.15 -27.87
N LEU A 74 2.96 -22.85 -27.67
CA LEU A 74 3.90 -22.37 -26.66
C LEU A 74 3.25 -22.24 -25.28
N PHE A 75 1.93 -21.97 -25.28
CA PHE A 75 1.09 -21.81 -24.10
C PHE A 75 -0.13 -22.72 -24.18
N GLU A 76 -0.68 -23.11 -23.04
CA GLU A 76 -1.99 -23.80 -22.98
C GLU A 76 -3.12 -22.86 -23.42
N ASN A 77 -2.94 -21.57 -23.22
CA ASN A 77 -3.87 -20.52 -23.64
C ASN A 77 -3.76 -20.25 -25.16
N GLN A 78 -4.73 -20.75 -25.93
CA GLN A 78 -4.76 -20.62 -27.38
C GLN A 78 -4.81 -19.17 -27.84
N VAL A 79 -5.54 -18.30 -27.11
CA VAL A 79 -5.65 -16.86 -27.43
C VAL A 79 -4.27 -16.18 -27.40
N ILE A 80 -3.44 -16.52 -26.43
CA ILE A 80 -2.06 -15.97 -26.33
C ILE A 80 -1.16 -16.48 -27.46
N ASN A 81 -1.31 -17.76 -27.86
CA ASN A 81 -0.59 -18.27 -29.02
C ASN A 81 -0.97 -17.56 -30.31
N ASP A 82 -2.25 -17.27 -30.50
CA ASP A 82 -2.75 -16.57 -31.68
C ASP A 82 -2.28 -15.10 -31.72
N ILE A 83 -2.32 -14.41 -30.57
CA ILE A 83 -1.74 -13.06 -30.42
C ILE A 83 -0.25 -13.06 -30.79
N LEU A 84 0.52 -14.05 -30.31
CA LEU A 84 1.94 -14.16 -30.63
C LEU A 84 2.16 -14.37 -32.11
N LYS A 85 1.40 -15.26 -32.75
CA LYS A 85 1.47 -15.51 -34.21
C LYS A 85 1.14 -14.25 -35.02
N LEU A 86 0.09 -13.52 -34.64
CA LEU A 86 -0.30 -12.27 -35.33
C LEU A 86 0.79 -11.19 -35.16
N ALA A 87 1.39 -11.07 -33.97
CA ALA A 87 2.49 -10.14 -33.71
C ALA A 87 3.73 -10.49 -34.55
N LEU A 88 4.06 -11.78 -34.72
CA LEU A 88 5.19 -12.26 -35.51
C LEU A 88 4.95 -12.08 -37.01
N ASN A 89 3.73 -12.31 -37.48
CA ASN A 89 3.35 -12.16 -38.87
C ASN A 89 3.09 -10.71 -39.30
N LYS A 90 3.17 -9.77 -38.33
CA LYS A 90 2.92 -8.33 -38.56
C LYS A 90 1.51 -8.03 -39.06
N ASP A 91 0.55 -8.89 -38.73
CA ASP A 91 -0.86 -8.62 -39.04
C ASP A 91 -1.46 -7.72 -37.92
N TYR A 92 -1.13 -6.44 -38.03
CA TYR A 92 -1.49 -5.46 -36.98
C TYR A 92 -2.99 -5.23 -36.89
N LYS A 93 -3.75 -5.42 -37.97
CA LYS A 93 -5.21 -5.25 -37.97
C LYS A 93 -5.88 -6.36 -37.17
N ALA A 94 -5.52 -7.61 -37.47
CA ALA A 94 -6.03 -8.75 -36.69
C ALA A 94 -5.49 -8.72 -35.25
N LEU A 95 -4.23 -8.30 -35.06
CA LEU A 95 -3.64 -8.16 -33.75
C LEU A 95 -4.40 -7.13 -32.90
N SER A 96 -4.71 -5.94 -33.45
CA SER A 96 -5.49 -4.91 -32.76
C SER A 96 -6.90 -5.38 -32.40
N TYR A 97 -7.50 -6.24 -33.20
CA TYR A 97 -8.81 -6.83 -32.89
C TYR A 97 -8.75 -7.85 -31.77
N ASN A 98 -7.72 -8.69 -31.74
CA ASN A 98 -7.58 -9.79 -30.77
C ASN A 98 -6.98 -9.34 -29.42
N VAL A 99 -6.28 -8.20 -29.36
CA VAL A 99 -5.76 -7.64 -28.11
C VAL A 99 -6.79 -6.69 -27.51
N HIS A 100 -7.50 -7.13 -26.48
CA HIS A 100 -8.56 -6.35 -25.82
C HIS A 100 -8.67 -6.71 -24.33
N GLU A 101 -9.44 -5.94 -23.55
CA GLU A 101 -9.56 -6.02 -22.09
C GLU A 101 -10.10 -7.35 -21.56
N ASN A 102 -10.79 -8.14 -22.38
CA ASN A 102 -11.39 -9.42 -21.95
C ASN A 102 -10.42 -10.62 -22.05
N ILE A 103 -9.16 -10.38 -22.45
CA ILE A 103 -8.17 -11.45 -22.50
C ILE A 103 -7.85 -11.93 -21.07
N ILE A 104 -7.91 -13.25 -20.91
CA ILE A 104 -7.47 -13.92 -19.68
C ILE A 104 -5.97 -14.17 -19.78
N ILE A 105 -5.21 -13.72 -18.81
CA ILE A 105 -3.76 -13.88 -18.71
C ILE A 105 -3.48 -14.66 -17.43
N ASN A 106 -2.95 -15.87 -17.57
CA ASN A 106 -2.81 -16.82 -16.48
C ASN A 106 -1.47 -16.67 -15.73
N ASP A 107 -0.41 -16.26 -16.43
CA ASP A 107 0.93 -16.18 -15.86
C ASP A 107 1.76 -15.00 -16.39
N ASN A 108 2.97 -14.84 -15.85
CA ASN A 108 3.89 -13.78 -16.23
C ASN A 108 4.42 -13.92 -17.67
N LYS A 109 4.52 -15.12 -18.22
CA LYS A 109 5.02 -15.36 -19.58
C LYS A 109 3.99 -14.92 -20.60
N GLU A 110 2.72 -15.24 -20.37
CA GLU A 110 1.59 -14.76 -21.17
C GLU A 110 1.53 -13.23 -21.19
N ARG A 111 1.73 -12.60 -20.03
CA ARG A 111 1.79 -11.14 -19.90
C ARG A 111 2.91 -10.52 -20.73
N VAL A 112 4.09 -11.09 -20.71
CA VAL A 112 5.22 -10.63 -21.54
C VAL A 112 4.87 -10.68 -23.03
N VAL A 113 4.20 -11.72 -23.50
CA VAL A 113 3.74 -11.80 -24.90
C VAL A 113 2.75 -10.69 -25.23
N VAL A 114 1.80 -10.42 -24.33
CA VAL A 114 0.86 -9.30 -24.51
C VAL A 114 1.59 -7.96 -24.55
N CYS A 115 2.60 -7.75 -23.70
CA CYS A 115 3.44 -6.54 -23.76
C CYS A 115 4.16 -6.41 -25.11
N TYR A 116 4.70 -7.47 -25.68
CA TYR A 116 5.30 -7.44 -27.01
C TYR A 116 4.28 -7.12 -28.10
N ALA A 117 3.07 -7.68 -28.01
CA ALA A 117 1.98 -7.36 -28.93
C ALA A 117 1.60 -5.87 -28.85
N LEU A 118 1.47 -5.33 -27.64
CA LEU A 118 1.20 -3.91 -27.42
C LEU A 118 2.31 -3.02 -28.00
N GLN A 119 3.60 -3.36 -27.81
CA GLN A 119 4.71 -2.64 -28.43
C GLN A 119 4.60 -2.60 -29.95
N LYS A 120 4.20 -3.72 -30.57
CA LYS A 120 3.97 -3.77 -32.04
C LYS A 120 2.82 -2.86 -32.45
N LEU A 121 1.71 -2.86 -31.72
CA LEU A 121 0.58 -1.98 -32.01
C LEU A 121 0.94 -0.50 -31.84
N ILE A 122 1.74 -0.15 -30.82
CA ILE A 122 2.24 1.22 -30.64
C ILE A 122 3.11 1.65 -31.82
N LYS A 123 4.10 0.83 -32.21
CA LYS A 123 4.99 1.12 -33.35
C LYS A 123 4.21 1.22 -34.66
N ALA A 124 3.17 0.42 -34.81
CA ALA A 124 2.27 0.48 -35.98
C ALA A 124 1.23 1.62 -35.92
N ARG A 125 1.20 2.40 -34.83
CA ARG A 125 0.22 3.46 -34.54
C ARG A 125 -1.24 2.97 -34.49
N MET A 126 -1.43 1.72 -34.08
CA MET A 126 -2.75 1.05 -33.97
C MET A 126 -3.15 0.77 -32.53
N PHE A 127 -2.51 1.45 -31.56
CA PHE A 127 -2.85 1.36 -30.17
C PHE A 127 -4.07 2.23 -29.86
N GLU A 128 -5.11 1.63 -29.29
CA GLU A 128 -6.42 2.24 -29.02
C GLU A 128 -6.77 2.16 -27.54
N LEU A 129 -7.90 2.76 -27.14
CA LEU A 129 -8.39 2.77 -25.74
C LEU A 129 -8.54 1.36 -25.18
N LYS A 130 -9.09 0.40 -25.92
CA LYS A 130 -9.25 -1.00 -25.47
C LYS A 130 -7.92 -1.65 -25.07
N HIS A 131 -6.81 -1.28 -25.72
CA HIS A 131 -5.48 -1.76 -25.38
C HIS A 131 -4.97 -1.14 -24.07
N LEU A 132 -5.27 0.15 -23.84
CA LEU A 132 -4.96 0.79 -22.56
C LEU A 132 -5.75 0.17 -21.41
N MET A 133 -7.03 -0.17 -21.65
CA MET A 133 -7.86 -0.85 -20.64
C MET A 133 -7.29 -2.22 -20.28
N LEU A 134 -6.76 -2.97 -21.26
CA LEU A 134 -6.05 -4.22 -20.99
C LEU A 134 -4.80 -3.97 -20.13
N VAL A 135 -4.00 -2.93 -20.43
CA VAL A 135 -2.82 -2.57 -19.64
C VAL A 135 -3.20 -2.26 -18.20
N ILE A 136 -4.27 -1.50 -18.01
CA ILE A 136 -4.78 -1.19 -16.66
C ILE A 136 -5.19 -2.47 -15.92
N LYS A 137 -5.88 -3.37 -16.59
CA LYS A 137 -6.28 -4.67 -16.01
C LYS A 137 -5.08 -5.55 -15.66
N MET A 138 -4.02 -5.51 -16.46
CA MET A 138 -2.76 -6.20 -16.17
C MET A 138 -1.98 -5.57 -15.01
N GLY A 139 -2.19 -4.29 -14.74
CA GLY A 139 -1.39 -3.45 -13.83
C GLY A 139 -1.43 -3.79 -12.34
N ASN A 140 -2.15 -4.84 -11.94
CA ASN A 140 -2.09 -5.36 -10.56
C ASN A 140 -0.71 -5.95 -10.18
N ILE A 141 0.20 -6.04 -11.14
CA ILE A 141 1.58 -6.48 -10.94
C ILE A 141 2.49 -5.39 -11.50
N LEU A 142 3.22 -4.73 -10.61
CA LEU A 142 4.19 -3.68 -10.93
C LEU A 142 5.35 -4.31 -11.71
N ASP A 143 5.29 -4.25 -13.02
CA ASP A 143 6.29 -4.77 -13.95
C ASP A 143 6.91 -3.62 -14.73
N ILE A 144 8.24 -3.55 -14.73
CA ILE A 144 9.02 -2.52 -15.42
C ILE A 144 8.75 -2.53 -16.93
N LYS A 145 8.50 -3.71 -17.50
CA LYS A 145 8.16 -3.86 -18.92
C LYS A 145 6.85 -3.16 -19.27
N LEU A 146 5.85 -3.24 -18.40
CA LEU A 146 4.57 -2.59 -18.61
C LEU A 146 4.69 -1.07 -18.54
N ALA A 147 5.47 -0.55 -17.58
CA ALA A 147 5.79 0.87 -17.50
C ALA A 147 6.49 1.38 -18.75
N PHE A 148 7.43 0.58 -19.29
CA PHE A 148 8.10 0.88 -20.55
C PHE A 148 7.12 0.92 -21.73
N VAL A 149 6.21 -0.05 -21.86
CA VAL A 149 5.16 -0.05 -22.90
C VAL A 149 4.32 1.22 -22.82
N LEU A 150 3.93 1.65 -21.62
CA LEU A 150 3.16 2.89 -21.44
C LEU A 150 3.94 4.14 -21.85
N SER A 151 5.25 4.19 -21.57
CA SER A 151 6.08 5.33 -21.98
C SER A 151 6.17 5.46 -23.50
N LEU A 152 6.19 4.33 -24.22
CA LEU A 152 6.21 4.34 -25.69
C LEU A 152 4.94 4.98 -26.28
N VAL A 153 3.78 4.86 -25.64
CA VAL A 153 2.54 5.53 -26.09
C VAL A 153 2.74 7.04 -26.15
N ILE A 154 3.43 7.61 -25.16
CA ILE A 154 3.75 9.04 -25.10
C ILE A 154 4.83 9.41 -26.15
N ASP A 155 5.93 8.64 -26.19
CA ASP A 155 7.07 8.92 -27.05
C ASP A 155 6.69 8.87 -28.55
N TYR A 156 5.82 7.94 -28.93
CA TYR A 156 5.31 7.84 -30.31
C TYR A 156 4.22 8.86 -30.66
N LYS A 157 3.80 9.71 -29.73
CA LYS A 157 2.77 10.75 -29.91
C LYS A 157 1.55 10.21 -30.64
N LEU A 158 0.97 9.12 -30.13
CA LEU A 158 -0.15 8.45 -30.76
C LEU A 158 -1.40 9.33 -30.85
N GLU A 159 -2.30 9.02 -31.76
CA GLU A 159 -3.59 9.72 -31.94
C GLU A 159 -4.40 9.85 -30.66
N ILE A 160 -4.32 8.84 -29.81
CA ILE A 160 -4.95 8.83 -28.48
C ILE A 160 -4.52 10.04 -27.61
N LEU A 161 -3.37 10.66 -27.89
CA LEU A 161 -2.87 11.84 -27.18
C LEU A 161 -3.40 13.17 -27.74
N LYS A 162 -4.26 13.14 -28.76
CA LYS A 162 -4.97 14.36 -29.23
C LYS A 162 -5.93 14.89 -28.17
N ASP A 163 -6.50 14.02 -27.34
CA ASP A 163 -7.19 14.43 -26.11
C ASP A 163 -6.16 14.87 -25.08
N PRO A 164 -6.16 16.14 -24.65
CA PRO A 164 -5.17 16.68 -23.72
C PRO A 164 -5.09 15.93 -22.38
N TYR A 165 -6.14 15.18 -22.01
CA TYR A 165 -6.15 14.38 -20.78
C TYR A 165 -5.45 13.03 -20.91
N TRP A 166 -5.21 12.51 -22.11
CA TRP A 166 -4.56 11.21 -22.30
C TRP A 166 -3.12 11.20 -21.81
N PHE A 167 -2.41 12.29 -22.02
CA PHE A 167 -1.07 12.45 -21.50
C PHE A 167 -1.03 12.28 -19.97
N MET A 168 -1.95 12.97 -19.28
CA MET A 168 -2.06 12.88 -17.81
C MET A 168 -2.48 11.48 -17.34
N ARG A 169 -3.36 10.81 -18.08
CA ARG A 169 -3.78 9.43 -17.81
C ARG A 169 -2.61 8.47 -17.84
N LEU A 170 -1.76 8.57 -18.87
CA LEU A 170 -0.57 7.74 -18.99
C LEU A 170 0.50 8.08 -17.95
N TYR A 171 0.68 9.36 -17.67
CA TYR A 171 1.57 9.83 -16.61
C TYR A 171 1.18 9.21 -15.25
N VAL A 172 -0.11 9.24 -14.91
CA VAL A 172 -0.64 8.63 -13.68
C VAL A 172 -0.36 7.14 -13.65
N LEU A 173 -0.62 6.41 -14.75
CA LEU A 173 -0.34 4.97 -14.81
C LEU A 173 1.15 4.68 -14.58
N ILE A 174 2.05 5.41 -15.24
CA ILE A 174 3.49 5.23 -15.07
C ILE A 174 3.92 5.57 -13.62
N SER A 175 3.26 6.53 -12.96
CA SER A 175 3.60 6.93 -11.58
C SER A 175 3.37 5.82 -10.53
N PHE A 176 2.58 4.81 -10.86
CA PHE A 176 2.39 3.64 -10.00
C PHE A 176 3.60 2.71 -9.97
N TYR A 177 4.46 2.79 -10.97
CA TYR A 177 5.67 1.98 -11.04
C TYR A 177 6.78 2.64 -10.23
N LYS A 178 7.31 1.91 -9.25
CA LYS A 178 8.29 2.43 -8.28
C LYS A 178 9.74 2.23 -8.72
N ASP A 179 9.96 1.72 -9.92
CA ASP A 179 11.29 1.53 -10.45
C ASP A 179 12.00 2.85 -10.78
N GLN A 180 13.33 2.80 -10.87
CA GLN A 180 14.14 3.99 -11.12
C GLN A 180 13.91 4.59 -12.51
N GLY A 181 13.67 3.75 -13.52
CA GLY A 181 13.42 4.19 -14.90
C GLY A 181 12.12 4.99 -15.00
N SER A 182 11.03 4.50 -14.40
CA SER A 182 9.75 5.22 -14.30
C SER A 182 9.89 6.56 -13.62
N LYS A 183 10.63 6.65 -12.51
CA LYS A 183 10.88 7.92 -11.81
C LYS A 183 11.62 8.93 -12.68
N ILE A 184 12.72 8.52 -13.33
CA ILE A 184 13.51 9.39 -14.22
C ILE A 184 12.65 9.86 -15.40
N TYR A 185 11.83 8.97 -15.98
CA TYR A 185 10.95 9.30 -17.08
C TYR A 185 9.89 10.33 -16.67
N LEU A 186 9.26 10.15 -15.53
CA LEU A 186 8.27 11.08 -14.98
C LEU A 186 8.87 12.45 -14.66
N ASP A 187 10.07 12.49 -14.08
CA ASP A 187 10.80 13.74 -13.82
C ASP A 187 11.10 14.52 -15.11
N LYS A 188 11.48 13.83 -16.17
CA LYS A 188 11.71 14.43 -17.49
C LYS A 188 10.42 15.04 -18.05
N ILE A 189 9.31 14.32 -17.95
CA ILE A 189 8.00 14.78 -18.41
C ILE A 189 7.50 15.95 -17.58
N SER A 190 7.57 15.87 -16.24
CA SER A 190 7.12 16.96 -15.35
C SER A 190 7.87 18.25 -15.60
N LYS A 191 9.19 18.19 -15.87
CA LYS A 191 10.00 19.35 -16.26
C LYS A 191 9.59 19.93 -17.62
N SER A 192 9.10 19.11 -18.55
CA SER A 192 8.62 19.57 -19.86
C SER A 192 7.24 20.22 -19.79
N LEU A 193 6.48 19.91 -18.75
CA LEU A 193 5.13 20.45 -18.53
C LEU A 193 5.13 21.81 -17.85
N GLU A 194 6.29 22.35 -17.38
CA GLU A 194 6.43 23.57 -16.58
C GLU A 194 5.15 24.41 -16.49
N LEU A 195 4.22 23.96 -15.70
CA LEU A 195 3.11 24.77 -15.23
C LEU A 195 3.72 25.69 -14.16
N LYS A 196 4.09 26.89 -14.56
CA LYS A 196 4.59 27.91 -13.64
C LYS A 196 3.62 28.04 -12.48
N PRO A 197 4.06 27.86 -11.23
CA PRO A 197 3.20 28.17 -10.11
C PRO A 197 2.84 29.65 -10.19
N ASN A 198 1.57 29.95 -10.13
CA ASN A 198 1.05 31.31 -10.09
C ASN A 198 1.47 31.94 -8.75
N SER A 199 2.56 32.69 -8.74
CA SER A 199 3.28 33.18 -7.54
C SER A 199 2.59 34.33 -6.81
N ASN A 200 1.36 34.69 -7.11
CA ASN A 200 0.62 35.80 -6.51
C ASN A 200 -0.67 35.36 -5.79
N ILE A 201 -0.63 34.33 -4.97
CA ILE A 201 -1.82 33.91 -4.21
C ILE A 201 -1.76 34.57 -2.82
N LYS A 202 -2.77 35.43 -2.52
CA LYS A 202 -3.19 35.74 -1.15
C LYS A 202 -3.32 34.42 -0.41
N LYS A 203 -3.01 34.38 0.90
CA LYS A 203 -3.11 33.21 1.76
C LYS A 203 -4.27 32.30 1.30
N PRO A 204 -3.99 31.06 0.89
CA PRO A 204 -5.01 30.22 0.24
C PRO A 204 -6.13 29.89 1.21
N LYS A 205 -7.37 29.82 0.71
CA LYS A 205 -8.54 29.35 1.45
C LYS A 205 -8.60 27.83 1.38
N ILE A 206 -8.71 27.17 2.52
CA ILE A 206 -8.69 25.72 2.63
C ILE A 206 -10.00 25.23 3.25
N ALA A 207 -10.66 24.27 2.59
CA ALA A 207 -11.82 23.58 3.11
C ALA A 207 -11.43 22.18 3.57
N LEU A 208 -11.82 21.81 4.79
CA LEU A 208 -11.82 20.43 5.27
C LEU A 208 -13.25 19.86 5.23
N CYS A 209 -13.46 18.89 4.38
CA CYS A 209 -14.72 18.17 4.24
C CYS A 209 -14.65 16.86 5.03
N LEU A 210 -15.28 16.81 6.19
CA LEU A 210 -15.44 15.64 7.02
C LEU A 210 -16.69 14.87 6.62
N TRP A 211 -16.54 13.59 6.32
CA TRP A 211 -17.59 12.72 5.87
C TRP A 211 -17.49 11.32 6.46
N GLY A 212 -18.58 10.60 6.50
CA GLY A 212 -18.59 9.22 6.98
C GLY A 212 -19.38 9.05 8.28
N VAL A 213 -19.34 7.84 8.81
CA VAL A 213 -20.06 7.44 10.03
C VAL A 213 -19.27 7.87 11.26
N CYS A 214 -19.95 8.48 12.23
CA CYS A 214 -19.37 8.70 13.56
C CYS A 214 -19.13 7.34 14.24
N ARG A 215 -17.87 6.99 14.51
CA ARG A 215 -17.50 5.68 15.07
C ARG A 215 -16.61 5.78 16.27
N GLY A 216 -16.79 4.82 17.18
CA GLY A 216 -15.88 4.59 18.32
C GLY A 216 -15.57 5.84 19.12
N ASN A 217 -14.29 6.10 19.38
CA ASN A 217 -13.83 7.27 20.11
C ASN A 217 -13.69 8.51 19.22
N TYR A 218 -14.82 9.02 18.75
CA TYR A 218 -14.89 10.20 17.87
C TYR A 218 -14.18 11.42 18.45
N MET A 219 -14.23 11.62 19.78
CA MET A 219 -13.59 12.76 20.42
C MET A 219 -12.08 12.76 20.17
N LYS A 220 -11.43 11.62 20.32
CA LYS A 220 -9.99 11.48 20.08
C LYS A 220 -9.64 11.74 18.62
N VAL A 221 -10.43 11.17 17.70
CA VAL A 221 -10.24 11.37 16.25
C VAL A 221 -10.37 12.85 15.87
N LEU A 222 -11.42 13.52 16.35
CA LEU A 222 -11.67 14.92 16.04
C LEU A 222 -10.64 15.87 16.69
N GLN A 223 -10.18 15.57 17.90
CA GLN A 223 -9.10 16.33 18.55
C GLN A 223 -7.79 16.22 17.76
N GLU A 224 -7.42 15.03 17.29
CA GLU A 224 -6.26 14.86 16.42
C GLU A 224 -6.45 15.56 15.07
N THR A 225 -7.63 15.48 14.45
CA THR A 225 -7.95 16.21 13.22
C THR A 225 -7.84 17.72 13.44
N LYS A 226 -8.36 18.24 14.56
CA LYS A 226 -8.24 19.66 14.90
C LYS A 226 -6.78 20.08 15.01
N LYS A 227 -5.99 19.35 15.80
CA LYS A 227 -4.57 19.63 16.05
C LYS A 227 -3.70 19.53 14.81
N ASN A 228 -3.98 18.58 13.91
CA ASN A 228 -3.08 18.23 12.81
C ASN A 228 -3.51 18.82 11.45
N ILE A 229 -4.78 19.19 11.28
CA ILE A 229 -5.32 19.71 10.01
C ILE A 229 -5.99 21.08 10.19
N ILE A 230 -6.99 21.17 11.11
CA ILE A 230 -7.81 22.38 11.18
C ILE A 230 -6.97 23.58 11.65
N ASP A 231 -6.32 23.47 12.80
CA ASP A 231 -5.58 24.57 13.41
C ASP A 231 -4.33 24.98 12.59
N PRO A 232 -3.48 24.04 12.11
CA PRO A 232 -2.29 24.39 11.34
C PRO A 232 -2.60 25.09 10.00
N LEU A 233 -3.67 24.65 9.34
CA LEU A 233 -4.06 25.18 8.04
C LEU A 233 -5.08 26.33 8.12
N ASN A 234 -5.60 26.62 9.31
CA ASN A 234 -6.75 27.50 9.50
C ASN A 234 -7.90 27.13 8.53
N ALA A 235 -8.19 25.83 8.44
CA ALA A 235 -9.15 25.27 7.50
C ALA A 235 -10.60 25.49 7.98
N ASP A 236 -11.46 25.89 7.07
CA ASP A 236 -12.90 25.93 7.31
C ASP A 236 -13.48 24.51 7.18
N VAL A 237 -14.27 24.09 8.15
CA VAL A 237 -14.78 22.72 8.24
C VAL A 237 -16.19 22.64 7.68
N PHE A 238 -16.44 21.58 6.91
CA PHE A 238 -17.76 21.16 6.41
C PHE A 238 -18.00 19.72 6.85
N LEU A 239 -19.20 19.40 7.31
CA LEU A 239 -19.48 18.08 7.87
C LEU A 239 -20.74 17.48 7.27
N HIS A 240 -20.65 16.23 6.82
CA HIS A 240 -21.80 15.37 6.58
C HIS A 240 -21.62 14.03 7.30
N THR A 241 -22.61 13.64 8.14
CA THR A 241 -22.63 12.35 8.82
C THR A 241 -24.06 11.88 9.05
N TRP A 242 -24.23 10.64 9.47
CA TRP A 242 -25.50 10.09 9.88
C TRP A 242 -25.87 10.53 11.31
N ASP A 243 -27.13 10.44 11.66
CA ASP A 243 -27.68 10.76 13.00
C ASP A 243 -27.36 9.70 14.06
N GLU A 244 -26.57 8.69 13.72
CA GLU A 244 -26.14 7.58 14.58
C GLU A 244 -24.65 7.67 14.91
N TRP A 245 -24.31 7.17 16.10
CA TRP A 245 -22.95 6.92 16.54
C TRP A 245 -22.72 5.41 16.72
N ASP A 246 -21.89 4.83 15.87
CA ASP A 246 -21.44 3.44 15.96
C ASP A 246 -20.36 3.31 17.05
N ARG A 247 -20.76 3.11 18.30
CA ARG A 247 -19.81 2.90 19.39
C ARG A 247 -18.95 1.67 19.15
N TRP A 248 -19.59 0.59 18.71
CA TRP A 248 -18.95 -0.62 18.26
C TRP A 248 -19.66 -1.13 16.99
N PRO A 249 -18.98 -1.25 15.86
CA PRO A 249 -19.60 -1.60 14.57
C PRO A 249 -19.80 -3.12 14.38
N GLY A 250 -19.47 -3.94 15.39
CA GLY A 250 -19.37 -5.38 15.21
C GLY A 250 -18.08 -5.82 14.56
N LEU A 251 -17.95 -7.11 14.32
CA LEU A 251 -16.81 -7.68 13.60
C LEU A 251 -16.93 -7.42 12.10
N CYS A 252 -16.90 -6.15 11.68
CA CYS A 252 -17.05 -5.76 10.27
C CYS A 252 -16.29 -6.68 9.33
N GLY A 253 -17.00 -7.64 8.76
CA GLY A 253 -16.72 -8.37 7.51
C GLY A 253 -15.39 -9.06 7.32
N THR A 254 -14.50 -9.20 8.29
CA THR A 254 -13.18 -9.73 8.02
C THR A 254 -12.75 -10.84 8.97
N LEU A 255 -12.10 -11.81 8.37
CA LEU A 255 -11.40 -12.90 9.06
C LEU A 255 -10.29 -12.38 10.00
N ASN A 256 -9.82 -11.14 9.82
CA ASN A 256 -8.70 -10.54 10.54
C ASN A 256 -9.13 -9.29 11.31
N TRP A 257 -10.18 -9.38 12.12
CA TRP A 257 -10.77 -8.26 12.86
C TRP A 257 -9.76 -7.47 13.72
N HIS A 258 -8.78 -8.14 14.32
CA HIS A 258 -7.77 -7.50 15.15
C HIS A 258 -6.85 -6.55 14.36
N TRP A 259 -6.67 -6.77 13.05
CA TRP A 259 -5.91 -5.86 12.20
C TRP A 259 -6.61 -4.52 12.01
N ARG A 260 -7.93 -4.53 12.14
CA ARG A 260 -8.76 -3.35 11.92
C ARG A 260 -8.97 -2.51 13.17
N PHE A 261 -8.99 -3.17 14.34
CA PHE A 261 -9.39 -2.53 15.59
C PHE A 261 -8.25 -2.37 16.58
N ILE A 262 -7.13 -3.05 16.37
CA ILE A 262 -6.01 -3.11 17.32
C ILE A 262 -4.76 -2.55 16.69
N ARG A 263 -4.08 -1.67 17.42
CA ARG A 263 -2.82 -1.09 16.94
C ARG A 263 -1.80 -2.16 16.59
N PRO A 264 -0.99 -1.98 15.54
CA PRO A 264 0.03 -2.96 15.12
C PRO A 264 0.90 -3.47 16.26
N ARG A 265 1.31 -2.59 17.18
CA ARG A 265 2.14 -2.93 18.34
C ARG A 265 1.47 -3.87 19.32
N ASP A 266 0.13 -3.82 19.41
CA ASP A 266 -0.67 -4.53 20.42
C ASP A 266 -1.24 -5.85 19.86
N ARG A 267 -1.20 -6.07 18.54
CA ARG A 267 -1.70 -7.29 17.86
C ARG A 267 -1.04 -8.56 18.36
N LYS A 268 0.20 -8.48 18.82
CA LYS A 268 0.96 -9.62 19.35
C LYS A 268 0.34 -10.25 20.62
N PHE A 269 -0.50 -9.51 21.34
CA PHE A 269 -1.19 -10.03 22.51
C PHE A 269 -2.41 -10.89 22.14
N PHE A 270 -2.86 -10.82 20.89
CA PHE A 270 -4.03 -11.55 20.43
C PHE A 270 -3.61 -12.86 19.78
N PRO A 271 -4.07 -14.02 20.33
CA PRO A 271 -3.76 -15.33 19.79
C PRO A 271 -4.21 -15.45 18.35
N SER A 272 -3.35 -15.99 17.50
CA SER A 272 -3.65 -16.15 16.05
C SER A 272 -4.85 -17.06 15.79
N ILE A 273 -5.11 -18.01 16.68
CA ILE A 273 -6.27 -18.89 16.61
C ILE A 273 -7.61 -18.14 16.74
N MET A 274 -7.62 -16.98 17.38
CA MET A 274 -8.84 -16.16 17.52
C MET A 274 -9.17 -15.34 16.29
N ASN A 275 -8.72 -15.75 15.12
CA ASN A 275 -8.97 -15.11 13.84
C ASN A 275 -9.82 -15.95 12.91
N GLY A 276 -10.43 -15.27 11.95
CA GLY A 276 -11.12 -15.88 10.85
C GLY A 276 -12.27 -16.78 11.28
N LYS A 277 -12.40 -17.88 10.59
CA LYS A 277 -13.42 -18.93 10.88
C LYS A 277 -13.22 -19.55 12.26
N ASN A 278 -11.99 -19.54 12.78
CA ASN A 278 -11.68 -20.13 14.08
C ASN A 278 -12.36 -19.35 15.23
N LEU A 279 -12.47 -18.01 15.12
CA LEU A 279 -13.17 -17.23 16.12
C LEU A 279 -14.63 -17.67 16.25
N GLN A 280 -15.33 -17.87 15.15
CA GLN A 280 -16.71 -18.34 15.17
C GLN A 280 -16.83 -19.80 15.62
N MET A 281 -15.90 -20.66 15.22
CA MET A 281 -15.95 -22.10 15.47
C MET A 281 -15.58 -22.45 16.90
N TYR A 282 -14.51 -21.87 17.44
CA TYR A 282 -13.94 -22.24 18.74
C TYR A 282 -14.27 -21.28 19.87
N PHE A 283 -14.70 -20.04 19.53
CA PHE A 283 -15.01 -19.00 20.49
C PHE A 283 -16.37 -18.34 20.19
N PRO A 284 -17.48 -19.15 20.18
CA PRO A 284 -18.79 -18.67 19.76
C PRO A 284 -19.35 -17.55 20.66
N ASN A 285 -19.08 -17.58 21.97
CA ASN A 285 -19.55 -16.54 22.89
C ASN A 285 -18.80 -15.21 22.63
N VAL A 286 -17.47 -15.28 22.46
CA VAL A 286 -16.66 -14.09 22.07
C VAL A 286 -17.12 -13.59 20.70
N PHE A 287 -17.31 -14.48 19.71
CA PHE A 287 -17.77 -14.11 18.39
C PHE A 287 -19.13 -13.37 18.44
N ASN A 288 -20.10 -13.91 19.15
CA ASN A 288 -21.43 -13.30 19.30
C ASN A 288 -21.33 -11.92 19.97
N LYS A 289 -20.54 -11.81 21.06
CA LYS A 289 -20.32 -10.54 21.74
C LYS A 289 -19.69 -9.49 20.82
N MET A 290 -18.65 -9.87 20.12
CA MET A 290 -17.90 -8.98 19.23
C MET A 290 -18.66 -8.63 17.95
N SER A 291 -19.55 -9.52 17.48
CA SER A 291 -20.40 -9.29 16.29
C SER A 291 -21.60 -8.37 16.59
N THR A 292 -21.94 -8.17 17.88
CA THR A 292 -23.07 -7.34 18.26
C THR A 292 -22.72 -5.87 18.03
N VAL A 293 -23.47 -5.21 17.14
CA VAL A 293 -23.35 -3.77 16.87
C VAL A 293 -23.91 -2.96 18.03
N ILE A 294 -23.18 -1.95 18.51
CA ILE A 294 -23.61 -1.04 19.59
C ILE A 294 -23.69 0.37 18.99
N LYS A 295 -24.90 0.91 18.95
CA LYS A 295 -25.18 2.24 18.41
C LYS A 295 -25.82 3.12 19.47
N ASP A 296 -25.57 4.43 19.37
CA ASP A 296 -26.20 5.49 20.12
C ASP A 296 -26.60 6.65 19.20
N THR A 297 -27.33 7.61 19.73
CA THR A 297 -27.61 8.87 19.04
C THR A 297 -26.31 9.66 18.84
N LEU A 298 -26.18 10.32 17.70
CA LEU A 298 -25.01 11.16 17.41
C LEU A 298 -24.80 12.23 18.48
N PRO A 299 -23.62 12.34 19.10
CA PRO A 299 -23.29 13.37 20.10
C PRO A 299 -22.97 14.70 19.40
N LEU A 300 -23.97 15.27 18.75
CA LEU A 300 -23.82 16.42 17.85
C LEU A 300 -23.20 17.64 18.54
N THR A 301 -23.64 17.97 19.76
CA THR A 301 -23.12 19.13 20.51
C THR A 301 -21.63 19.05 20.74
N ASP A 302 -21.11 17.87 21.14
CA ASP A 302 -19.69 17.69 21.39
C ASP A 302 -18.88 17.82 20.09
N ILE A 303 -19.40 17.22 19.01
CA ILE A 303 -18.78 17.30 17.69
C ILE A 303 -18.65 18.75 17.22
N LEU A 304 -19.77 19.52 17.29
CA LEU A 304 -19.79 20.93 16.87
C LEU A 304 -18.83 21.78 17.72
N ASN A 305 -18.73 21.53 19.02
CA ASN A 305 -17.81 22.25 19.91
C ASN A 305 -16.34 21.97 19.57
N ILE A 306 -15.99 20.77 19.11
CA ILE A 306 -14.60 20.43 18.77
C ILE A 306 -14.18 21.04 17.44
N ILE A 307 -14.99 20.88 16.38
CA ILE A 307 -14.59 21.21 15.01
C ILE A 307 -15.16 22.53 14.47
N ASN A 308 -16.14 23.12 15.13
CA ASN A 308 -16.79 24.38 14.77
C ASN A 308 -17.04 24.52 13.25
N PRO A 309 -17.88 23.68 12.63
CA PRO A 309 -18.03 23.65 11.18
C PRO A 309 -18.76 24.93 10.65
N ARG A 310 -18.34 25.41 9.48
CA ARG A 310 -19.02 26.53 8.77
C ARG A 310 -20.41 26.13 8.30
N SER A 311 -20.56 24.88 7.91
CA SER A 311 -21.85 24.30 7.53
C SER A 311 -21.80 22.78 7.75
N TYR A 312 -22.96 22.22 8.08
CA TYR A 312 -23.09 20.78 8.28
C TYR A 312 -24.49 20.29 7.93
N LYS A 313 -24.61 19.00 7.65
CA LYS A 313 -25.88 18.30 7.48
C LYS A 313 -25.79 16.93 8.15
N ILE A 314 -26.79 16.63 8.95
CA ILE A 314 -26.98 15.33 9.60
C ILE A 314 -28.23 14.70 9.01
N GLU A 315 -28.10 13.47 8.52
CA GLU A 315 -29.21 12.76 7.87
C GLU A 315 -29.39 11.37 8.48
N ASN A 316 -30.60 10.83 8.35
CA ASN A 316 -30.88 9.45 8.71
C ASN A 316 -30.63 8.55 7.51
N ALA A 317 -29.74 7.56 7.62
CA ALA A 317 -29.35 6.69 6.52
C ALA A 317 -30.56 5.96 5.89
N ASN A 318 -31.44 5.41 6.71
CA ASN A 318 -32.61 4.67 6.22
C ASN A 318 -33.63 5.58 5.52
N THR A 319 -33.75 6.82 5.96
CA THR A 319 -34.62 7.81 5.31
C THR A 319 -34.08 8.20 3.93
N VAL A 320 -32.78 8.43 3.84
CA VAL A 320 -32.12 8.72 2.56
C VAL A 320 -32.28 7.57 1.58
N GLU A 321 -32.09 6.35 2.01
CA GLU A 321 -32.27 5.16 1.16
C GLU A 321 -33.68 5.01 0.62
N ARG A 322 -34.68 5.32 1.43
CA ARG A 322 -36.09 5.30 0.98
C ARG A 322 -36.45 6.46 0.03
N SER A 323 -35.75 7.59 0.16
CA SER A 323 -36.04 8.78 -0.67
C SER A 323 -35.41 8.71 -2.07
N ILE A 324 -34.33 7.94 -2.20
CA ILE A 324 -33.68 7.68 -3.47
C ILE A 324 -34.26 6.38 -3.96
N ASP A 325 -35.00 6.40 -5.07
CA ASP A 325 -35.63 5.20 -5.67
C ASP A 325 -34.54 4.22 -6.18
N PHE A 326 -33.98 3.48 -5.21
CA PHE A 326 -32.94 2.50 -5.50
C PHE A 326 -33.52 1.23 -6.05
N SER A 327 -33.19 0.92 -7.27
CA SER A 327 -33.18 -0.44 -7.71
C SER A 327 -31.92 -1.15 -7.13
N ILE A 328 -32.14 -2.06 -6.16
CA ILE A 328 -31.07 -2.95 -5.66
C ILE A 328 -30.39 -3.70 -6.83
N GLU A 329 -31.13 -3.93 -7.91
CA GLU A 329 -30.63 -4.55 -9.14
C GLU A 329 -29.63 -3.65 -9.88
N LYS A 330 -29.91 -2.35 -9.99
CA LYS A 330 -28.96 -1.38 -10.57
C LYS A 330 -27.71 -1.21 -9.70
N LEU A 331 -27.86 -1.21 -8.37
CA LEU A 331 -26.72 -1.21 -7.46
C LEU A 331 -25.88 -2.49 -7.59
N LYS A 332 -26.51 -3.67 -7.73
CA LYS A 332 -25.81 -4.92 -7.99
C LYS A 332 -25.02 -4.83 -9.29
N TYR A 333 -25.58 -4.27 -10.34
CA TYR A 333 -24.87 -4.09 -11.60
C TYR A 333 -23.64 -3.20 -11.47
N GLN A 334 -23.74 -2.10 -10.70
CA GLN A 334 -22.61 -1.20 -10.45
C GLN A 334 -21.55 -1.79 -9.52
N PHE A 335 -21.93 -2.77 -8.67
CA PHE A 335 -21.11 -3.34 -7.61
C PHE A 335 -21.22 -4.87 -7.54
N GLU A 336 -21.30 -5.53 -8.68
CA GLU A 336 -21.64 -6.97 -8.80
C GLU A 336 -20.72 -7.90 -7.99
N SER A 337 -19.50 -7.48 -7.74
CA SER A 337 -18.55 -8.21 -6.90
C SER A 337 -18.47 -7.72 -5.46
N HIS A 338 -19.17 -6.64 -5.09
CA HIS A 338 -19.19 -6.14 -3.72
C HIS A 338 -20.13 -6.93 -2.85
N HIS A 339 -19.62 -7.54 -1.80
CA HIS A 339 -20.44 -8.17 -0.77
C HIS A 339 -21.33 -7.19 -0.01
N TYR A 340 -21.08 -5.88 -0.13
CA TYR A 340 -21.77 -4.82 0.63
C TYR A 340 -22.10 -3.58 -0.25
N PRO A 341 -22.91 -3.71 -1.31
CA PRO A 341 -23.17 -2.61 -2.22
C PRO A 341 -23.82 -1.40 -1.54
N LEU A 342 -24.67 -1.62 -0.54
CA LEU A 342 -25.31 -0.56 0.23
C LEU A 342 -24.32 0.26 1.07
N ALA A 343 -23.32 -0.39 1.66
CA ALA A 343 -22.28 0.30 2.43
C ALA A 343 -21.43 1.22 1.53
N VAL A 344 -21.10 0.76 0.34
CA VAL A 344 -20.36 1.56 -0.66
C VAL A 344 -21.20 2.76 -1.12
N PHE A 345 -22.50 2.54 -1.38
CA PHE A 345 -23.39 3.63 -1.73
C PHE A 345 -23.44 4.69 -0.62
N ARG A 346 -23.69 4.29 0.63
CA ARG A 346 -23.73 5.22 1.78
C ARG A 346 -22.46 6.05 1.89
N LEU A 347 -21.32 5.43 1.68
CA LEU A 347 -20.03 6.06 1.74
C LEU A 347 -19.90 7.14 0.65
N ARG A 348 -20.16 6.81 -0.61
CA ARG A 348 -20.07 7.74 -1.73
C ARG A 348 -21.13 8.86 -1.67
N TYR A 349 -22.31 8.53 -1.20
CA TYR A 349 -23.35 9.53 -0.94
C TYR A 349 -22.85 10.60 0.04
N GLN A 350 -22.23 10.21 1.14
CA GLN A 350 -21.69 11.15 2.12
C GLN A 350 -20.56 12.02 1.55
N MET A 351 -19.67 11.44 0.75
CA MET A 351 -18.62 12.19 0.04
C MET A 351 -19.21 13.23 -0.92
N TYR A 352 -20.27 12.88 -1.65
CA TYR A 352 -20.99 13.81 -2.51
C TYR A 352 -21.67 14.92 -1.69
N LYS A 353 -22.39 14.55 -0.64
CA LYS A 353 -23.17 15.50 0.17
C LYS A 353 -22.31 16.53 0.90
N VAL A 354 -21.17 16.16 1.43
CA VAL A 354 -20.27 17.13 2.07
C VAL A 354 -19.75 18.18 1.07
N ILE A 355 -19.51 17.78 -0.17
CA ILE A 355 -19.12 18.71 -1.24
C ILE A 355 -20.31 19.57 -1.70
N GLU A 356 -21.53 19.04 -1.70
CA GLU A 356 -22.73 19.83 -1.97
C GLU A 356 -22.90 20.94 -0.92
N ILE A 357 -22.70 20.63 0.37
CA ILE A 357 -22.71 21.61 1.48
C ILE A 357 -21.65 22.69 1.26
N LEU A 358 -20.42 22.30 0.89
CA LEU A 358 -19.34 23.22 0.56
C LEU A 358 -19.75 24.14 -0.60
N ARG A 359 -20.24 23.59 -1.71
CA ARG A 359 -20.66 24.39 -2.89
C ARG A 359 -21.76 25.39 -2.56
N GLN A 360 -22.72 25.01 -1.74
CA GLN A 360 -23.77 25.92 -1.29
C GLN A 360 -23.24 27.08 -0.45
N TYR A 361 -22.22 26.79 0.39
CA TYR A 361 -21.54 27.82 1.17
C TYR A 361 -20.71 28.76 0.28
N GLU A 362 -20.02 28.20 -0.71
CA GLU A 362 -19.18 28.96 -1.67
C GLU A 362 -19.98 30.01 -2.47
N ILE A 363 -21.24 29.75 -2.79
CA ILE A 363 -22.08 30.69 -3.55
C ILE A 363 -22.13 32.07 -2.87
N LYS A 364 -22.12 32.10 -1.54
CA LYS A 364 -22.24 33.37 -0.76
C LYS A 364 -20.87 33.89 -0.27
N ASN A 365 -19.88 33.00 -0.11
CA ASN A 365 -18.66 33.29 0.62
C ASN A 365 -17.38 33.21 -0.26
N GLY A 366 -17.54 32.90 -1.56
CA GLY A 366 -16.44 32.67 -2.49
C GLY A 366 -15.80 31.30 -2.36
N THR A 367 -15.09 30.89 -3.39
CA THR A 367 -14.53 29.55 -3.54
C THR A 367 -13.30 29.31 -2.68
N TYR A 368 -13.02 28.04 -2.39
CA TYR A 368 -11.81 27.56 -1.76
C TYR A 368 -10.75 27.22 -2.82
N ASP A 369 -9.47 27.34 -2.47
CA ASP A 369 -8.35 26.99 -3.34
C ASP A 369 -8.05 25.50 -3.25
N TYR A 370 -8.08 24.96 -2.02
CA TYR A 370 -7.81 23.54 -1.72
C TYR A 370 -8.97 22.93 -0.97
N ILE A 371 -9.20 21.64 -1.28
CA ILE A 371 -10.16 20.80 -0.55
C ILE A 371 -9.39 19.61 0.01
N ILE A 372 -9.56 19.39 1.30
CA ILE A 372 -9.14 18.19 2.00
C ILE A 372 -10.41 17.40 2.31
N MET A 373 -10.50 16.15 1.90
CA MET A 373 -11.58 15.25 2.28
C MET A 373 -11.04 14.20 3.24
N GLN A 374 -11.68 14.06 4.39
CA GLN A 374 -11.25 13.09 5.41
C GLN A 374 -12.47 12.35 5.95
N ARG A 375 -12.30 11.04 6.13
CA ARG A 375 -13.32 10.24 6.82
C ARG A 375 -13.42 10.62 8.29
N PHE A 376 -14.64 10.64 8.80
CA PHE A 376 -14.93 11.03 10.17
C PHE A 376 -14.31 10.09 11.23
N ASP A 377 -14.04 8.83 10.87
CA ASP A 377 -13.49 7.80 11.75
C ASP A 377 -11.97 7.60 11.59
N THR A 378 -11.29 8.49 10.87
CA THR A 378 -9.85 8.43 10.66
C THR A 378 -9.19 9.76 11.01
N SER A 379 -7.90 9.75 11.33
CA SER A 379 -7.13 10.97 11.59
C SER A 379 -5.73 10.89 11.00
N CYS A 380 -5.18 12.03 10.65
CA CYS A 380 -3.78 12.18 10.29
C CYS A 380 -2.95 12.32 11.58
N GLU A 381 -1.90 11.51 11.73
CA GLU A 381 -1.07 11.50 12.95
C GLU A 381 -0.10 12.70 13.03
N ARG A 382 0.15 13.40 11.91
CA ARG A 382 1.05 14.54 11.85
C ARG A 382 0.39 15.77 11.27
N LYS A 383 0.93 16.93 11.65
CA LYS A 383 0.47 18.22 11.14
C LYS A 383 0.72 18.32 9.63
N ILE A 384 -0.29 18.79 8.92
CA ILE A 384 -0.16 19.13 7.50
C ILE A 384 0.35 20.58 7.41
N ASP A 385 1.44 20.77 6.68
CA ASP A 385 1.99 22.08 6.40
C ASP A 385 1.30 22.68 5.16
N ILE A 386 1.07 24.00 5.18
CA ILE A 386 0.53 24.74 4.04
C ILE A 386 1.39 24.58 2.78
N LYS A 387 2.71 24.56 2.93
CA LYS A 387 3.64 24.34 1.82
C LYS A 387 3.43 22.99 1.13
N PHE A 388 2.98 21.98 1.86
CA PHE A 388 2.64 20.70 1.26
C PHE A 388 1.45 20.83 0.29
N LEU A 389 0.43 21.60 0.67
CA LEU A 389 -0.72 21.87 -0.20
C LEU A 389 -0.34 22.73 -1.41
N GLU A 390 0.50 23.75 -1.20
CA GLU A 390 0.96 24.64 -2.27
C GLU A 390 1.75 23.90 -3.36
N ASN A 391 2.40 22.81 -3.00
CA ASN A 391 3.13 21.94 -3.93
C ASN A 391 2.24 20.92 -4.68
N ILE A 392 0.92 20.96 -4.48
CA ILE A 392 -0.01 20.10 -5.24
C ILE A 392 -0.33 20.76 -6.58
N ASP A 393 -0.08 20.06 -7.66
CA ASP A 393 -0.33 20.54 -9.02
C ASP A 393 -1.83 20.71 -9.33
N PHE A 394 -2.13 21.51 -10.37
CA PHE A 394 -3.50 21.84 -10.73
C PHE A 394 -4.40 20.62 -10.99
N ASN A 395 -3.86 19.60 -11.66
CA ASN A 395 -4.56 18.35 -11.96
C ASN A 395 -4.10 17.19 -11.08
N GLU A 396 -3.72 17.46 -9.84
CA GLU A 396 -3.22 16.44 -8.92
C GLU A 396 -4.15 16.26 -7.73
N ILE A 397 -4.26 15.02 -7.26
CA ILE A 397 -4.83 14.66 -5.96
C ILE A 397 -3.80 13.80 -5.20
N LYS A 398 -3.50 14.18 -3.98
CA LYS A 398 -2.72 13.39 -3.04
C LYS A 398 -3.66 12.43 -2.31
N MET A 399 -3.43 11.12 -2.44
CA MET A 399 -4.19 10.07 -1.79
C MET A 399 -3.27 8.99 -1.27
N GLN A 400 -3.73 8.20 -0.31
CA GLN A 400 -3.03 6.98 0.06
C GLN A 400 -3.29 5.92 -1.02
N LEU A 401 -2.20 5.31 -1.52
CA LEU A 401 -2.29 4.25 -2.51
C LEU A 401 -2.19 2.88 -1.82
N GLY A 402 -3.18 2.05 -2.08
CA GLY A 402 -3.26 0.66 -1.64
C GLY A 402 -2.76 -0.33 -2.71
N LYS A 403 -2.86 -1.62 -2.43
CA LYS A 403 -2.55 -2.68 -3.40
C LYS A 403 -3.57 -2.77 -4.53
N THR A 404 -4.80 -2.37 -4.28
CA THR A 404 -5.95 -2.52 -5.16
C THR A 404 -6.41 -1.21 -5.80
N GLY A 405 -5.79 -0.09 -5.46
CA GLY A 405 -6.19 1.23 -5.96
C GLY A 405 -5.97 2.34 -4.92
N VAL A 406 -6.84 3.34 -4.92
CA VAL A 406 -6.77 4.48 -3.99
C VAL A 406 -7.51 4.17 -2.69
N VAL A 407 -7.02 4.70 -1.58
CA VAL A 407 -7.66 4.58 -0.26
C VAL A 407 -8.31 5.91 0.08
N ASP A 408 -9.61 5.88 0.32
CA ASP A 408 -10.49 7.03 0.49
C ASP A 408 -10.45 7.71 1.89
N PHE A 409 -9.52 7.34 2.76
CA PHE A 409 -9.48 7.83 4.15
C PHE A 409 -9.14 9.31 4.25
N LEU A 410 -8.17 9.74 3.46
CA LEU A 410 -7.70 11.11 3.37
C LEU A 410 -7.27 11.39 1.95
N LEU A 411 -7.81 12.45 1.38
CA LEU A 411 -7.35 12.95 0.10
C LEU A 411 -7.30 14.48 0.12
N MET A 412 -6.42 15.05 -0.67
CA MET A 412 -6.29 16.49 -0.79
C MET A 412 -5.84 16.90 -2.19
N GLY A 413 -6.36 18.01 -2.63
CA GLY A 413 -6.05 18.56 -3.96
C GLY A 413 -6.59 19.97 -4.13
N LYS A 414 -6.29 20.54 -5.28
CA LYS A 414 -6.96 21.78 -5.67
C LYS A 414 -8.44 21.51 -5.89
N ARG A 415 -9.25 22.53 -5.64
CA ARG A 415 -10.72 22.43 -5.69
C ARG A 415 -11.23 21.70 -6.95
N ASN A 416 -10.76 22.11 -8.12
CA ASN A 416 -11.23 21.52 -9.38
C ASN A 416 -10.93 20.03 -9.52
N SER A 417 -9.77 19.58 -9.06
CA SER A 417 -9.39 18.17 -9.10
C SER A 417 -10.28 17.31 -8.20
N VAL A 418 -10.53 17.79 -6.97
CA VAL A 418 -11.41 17.07 -6.02
C VAL A 418 -12.84 17.04 -6.52
N LEU A 419 -13.34 18.11 -7.13
CA LEU A 419 -14.70 18.13 -7.72
C LEU A 419 -14.86 17.15 -8.88
N LYS A 420 -13.83 16.88 -9.66
CA LYS A 420 -13.86 15.85 -10.70
C LYS A 420 -14.03 14.45 -10.12
N LEU A 421 -13.38 14.13 -9.00
CA LEU A 421 -13.61 12.86 -8.30
C LEU A 421 -15.07 12.75 -7.84
N VAL A 422 -15.60 13.80 -7.24
CA VAL A 422 -16.96 13.81 -6.70
C VAL A 422 -18.03 13.69 -7.78
N ASN A 423 -17.74 14.08 -9.01
CA ASN A 423 -18.66 13.86 -10.14
C ASN A 423 -18.91 12.35 -10.40
N LEU A 424 -17.98 11.45 -10.07
CA LEU A 424 -18.24 10.01 -10.09
C LEU A 424 -19.37 9.64 -9.13
N TYR A 425 -19.37 10.21 -7.93
CA TYR A 425 -20.39 9.94 -6.93
C TYR A 425 -21.74 10.51 -7.33
N GLN A 426 -21.75 11.70 -7.94
CA GLN A 426 -22.96 12.29 -8.50
C GLN A 426 -23.60 11.37 -9.53
N LYS A 427 -22.83 10.90 -10.51
CA LYS A 427 -23.32 9.99 -11.55
C LYS A 427 -23.84 8.67 -10.98
N MET A 428 -23.20 8.16 -9.94
CA MET A 428 -23.68 6.97 -9.25
C MET A 428 -25.03 7.22 -8.54
N ILE A 429 -25.20 8.37 -7.87
CA ILE A 429 -26.45 8.75 -7.22
C ILE A 429 -27.59 8.93 -8.26
N ASP A 430 -27.27 9.54 -9.38
CA ASP A 430 -28.18 9.72 -10.52
C ASP A 430 -28.41 8.41 -11.29
N GLN A 431 -27.85 7.31 -10.84
CA GLN A 431 -27.94 5.97 -11.45
C GLN A 431 -27.53 5.94 -12.94
N GLN A 432 -26.60 6.81 -13.33
CA GLN A 432 -26.07 6.81 -14.69
C GLN A 432 -25.13 5.63 -14.92
N GLU A 433 -25.24 5.02 -16.10
CA GLU A 433 -24.24 4.01 -16.50
C GLU A 433 -22.89 4.67 -16.74
N ILE A 434 -21.84 4.07 -16.17
CA ILE A 434 -20.47 4.52 -16.34
C ILE A 434 -19.61 3.30 -16.65
N ASP A 435 -18.79 3.40 -17.70
CA ASP A 435 -17.96 2.27 -18.16
C ASP A 435 -16.97 1.77 -17.10
N VAL A 436 -16.48 2.66 -16.24
CA VAL A 436 -15.61 2.30 -15.11
C VAL A 436 -16.25 1.24 -14.20
N TYR A 437 -17.58 1.25 -14.03
CA TYR A 437 -18.26 0.26 -13.19
C TYR A 437 -18.33 -1.12 -13.85
N LYS A 438 -18.28 -1.18 -15.17
CA LYS A 438 -18.28 -2.44 -15.92
C LYS A 438 -16.92 -3.14 -15.86
N LEU A 439 -15.85 -2.39 -15.62
CA LEU A 439 -14.47 -2.86 -15.75
C LEU A 439 -13.88 -3.39 -14.46
N HIS A 440 -14.34 -2.89 -13.32
CA HIS A 440 -13.74 -3.21 -12.02
C HIS A 440 -14.76 -3.38 -10.92
N THR A 441 -14.42 -4.32 -10.08
CA THR A 441 -15.23 -4.83 -8.99
C THR A 441 -14.96 -4.12 -7.66
N TRP A 442 -13.78 -3.48 -7.52
CA TRP A 442 -13.37 -2.79 -6.30
C TRP A 442 -13.56 -1.29 -6.41
N THR A 443 -14.15 -0.68 -5.39
CA THR A 443 -14.38 0.77 -5.34
C THR A 443 -13.13 1.59 -5.54
N GLU A 444 -12.04 1.17 -4.92
CA GLU A 444 -10.74 1.83 -4.98
C GLU A 444 -10.16 1.84 -6.40
N GLN A 445 -10.42 0.78 -7.18
CA GLN A 445 -10.02 0.71 -8.58
C GLN A 445 -10.93 1.59 -9.46
N GLN A 446 -12.23 1.60 -9.21
CA GLN A 446 -13.17 2.43 -9.94
C GLN A 446 -12.86 3.93 -9.77
N GLU A 447 -12.56 4.37 -8.54
CA GLU A 447 -12.16 5.74 -8.26
C GLU A 447 -10.85 6.11 -8.95
N PHE A 448 -9.87 5.21 -8.92
CA PHE A 448 -8.61 5.40 -9.59
C PHE A 448 -8.77 5.54 -11.10
N LEU A 449 -9.53 4.65 -11.74
CA LEU A 449 -9.79 4.70 -13.18
C LEU A 449 -10.56 5.96 -13.59
N TRP A 450 -11.58 6.33 -12.80
CA TRP A 450 -12.30 7.58 -13.03
C TRP A 450 -11.37 8.79 -13.00
N LEU A 451 -10.48 8.87 -12.03
CA LEU A 451 -9.50 9.96 -11.94
C LEU A 451 -8.60 10.02 -13.17
N ILE A 452 -8.13 8.85 -13.63
CA ILE A 452 -7.36 8.74 -14.88
C ILE A 452 -8.18 9.30 -16.06
N GLU A 453 -9.43 8.88 -16.22
CA GLU A 453 -10.30 9.34 -17.28
C GLU A 453 -10.54 10.85 -17.24
N GLN A 454 -10.57 11.43 -16.03
CA GLN A 454 -10.70 12.87 -15.85
C GLN A 454 -9.37 13.62 -16.01
N GLY A 455 -8.28 12.95 -16.34
CA GLY A 455 -6.95 13.55 -16.48
C GLY A 455 -6.36 14.05 -15.16
N ILE A 456 -6.69 13.39 -14.05
CA ILE A 456 -6.19 13.72 -12.71
C ILE A 456 -5.01 12.81 -12.38
N LEU A 457 -3.89 13.40 -12.04
CA LEU A 457 -2.74 12.75 -11.47
C LEU A 457 -3.03 12.35 -10.02
N VAL A 458 -2.90 11.07 -9.71
CA VAL A 458 -3.01 10.58 -8.34
C VAL A 458 -1.61 10.26 -7.83
N THR A 459 -1.19 10.93 -6.79
CA THR A 459 0.13 10.71 -6.18
C THR A 459 -0.01 10.26 -4.73
N GLN A 460 0.99 9.51 -4.29
CA GLN A 460 1.03 8.95 -2.95
C GLN A 460 1.15 10.05 -1.90
N LEU A 461 0.33 10.00 -0.86
CA LEU A 461 0.59 10.74 0.37
C LEU A 461 1.93 10.31 0.97
N PRO A 462 2.75 11.25 1.48
CA PRO A 462 3.95 10.91 2.24
C PRO A 462 3.64 9.92 3.37
N ASP A 463 4.59 9.03 3.66
CA ASP A 463 4.38 7.99 4.70
C ASP A 463 4.03 8.59 6.06
N GLU A 464 4.49 9.81 6.33
CA GLU A 464 4.20 10.52 7.56
C GLU A 464 2.74 11.02 7.64
N LEU A 465 2.08 11.21 6.51
CA LEU A 465 0.69 11.64 6.42
C LEU A 465 -0.28 10.49 6.15
N LYS A 466 0.22 9.27 6.01
CA LYS A 466 -0.65 8.11 5.88
C LYS A 466 -1.58 8.02 7.07
N VAL A 467 -2.85 7.90 6.76
CA VAL A 467 -3.87 7.68 7.77
C VAL A 467 -3.76 6.23 8.24
N ALA A 468 -3.61 6.08 9.52
CA ALA A 468 -3.69 4.77 10.13
C ALA A 468 -5.10 4.19 9.98
N ASP A 469 -5.18 2.87 9.85
CA ASP A 469 -6.45 2.14 9.91
C ASP A 469 -7.32 2.59 11.10
N HIS A 470 -8.59 2.26 11.07
CA HIS A 470 -9.65 2.65 12.04
C HIS A 470 -9.34 2.40 13.53
N TYR A 471 -8.21 1.78 13.87
CA TYR A 471 -7.92 1.38 15.26
C TYR A 471 -7.89 2.56 16.24
N LEU A 472 -7.58 3.80 15.78
CA LEU A 472 -7.62 4.97 16.66
C LEU A 472 -9.05 5.25 17.14
N ALA A 473 -10.03 5.11 16.25
CA ALA A 473 -11.44 5.28 16.59
C ALA A 473 -11.95 4.22 17.57
N TYR A 474 -11.33 3.04 17.62
CA TYR A 474 -11.79 1.95 18.50
C TYR A 474 -10.98 1.80 19.78
N GLU A 475 -9.99 2.64 20.01
CA GLU A 475 -9.21 2.63 21.24
C GLU A 475 -10.09 2.92 22.45
N GLY A 476 -10.16 1.96 23.36
CA GLY A 476 -11.04 2.01 24.53
C GLY A 476 -12.51 1.71 24.27
N MET A 477 -12.89 1.34 23.05
CA MET A 477 -14.27 1.05 22.64
C MET A 477 -14.52 -0.43 22.36
N LEU A 478 -13.48 -1.27 22.37
CA LEU A 478 -13.63 -2.71 22.19
C LEU A 478 -14.47 -3.32 23.30
N PRO A 479 -15.53 -4.10 23.02
CA PRO A 479 -16.32 -4.74 24.06
C PRO A 479 -15.45 -5.61 24.97
N TYR A 480 -15.63 -5.48 26.26
CA TYR A 480 -14.97 -6.36 27.24
C TYR A 480 -15.60 -7.76 27.19
N PHE A 481 -14.83 -8.78 26.87
CA PHE A 481 -15.30 -10.14 26.61
C PHE A 481 -14.66 -11.23 27.48
N TYR A 482 -14.19 -10.88 28.68
CA TYR A 482 -13.56 -11.83 29.59
C TYR A 482 -14.44 -13.03 29.96
N ASN A 483 -15.70 -12.77 30.30
CA ASN A 483 -16.64 -13.85 30.71
C ASN A 483 -16.96 -14.77 29.55
N GLU A 484 -17.13 -14.22 28.36
CA GLU A 484 -17.38 -14.95 27.13
C GLU A 484 -16.16 -15.82 26.75
N LEU A 485 -14.95 -15.27 26.86
CA LEU A 485 -13.71 -16.01 26.60
C LEU A 485 -13.52 -17.14 27.62
N LYS A 486 -13.76 -16.88 28.91
CA LYS A 486 -13.70 -17.88 29.97
C LYS A 486 -14.69 -19.02 29.71
N ALA A 487 -15.92 -18.71 29.28
CA ALA A 487 -16.92 -19.70 28.95
C ALA A 487 -16.53 -20.55 27.72
N ASP A 488 -15.97 -19.93 26.68
CA ASP A 488 -15.49 -20.64 25.51
C ASP A 488 -14.32 -21.59 25.82
N LEU A 489 -13.40 -21.16 26.71
CA LEU A 489 -12.26 -21.98 27.13
C LEU A 489 -12.66 -23.18 28.02
N GLN A 490 -13.80 -23.10 28.70
CA GLN A 490 -14.35 -24.21 29.48
C GLN A 490 -15.02 -25.29 28.61
N GLN A 491 -15.45 -24.94 27.42
CA GLN A 491 -15.93 -25.91 26.44
C GLN A 491 -14.72 -26.67 25.92
N LYS A 492 -14.78 -28.01 25.94
CA LYS A 492 -13.69 -28.88 25.45
C LYS A 492 -13.36 -28.60 24.00
N CYS A 493 -12.56 -27.60 23.75
CA CYS A 493 -11.98 -27.35 22.44
C CYS A 493 -10.76 -28.25 22.23
N ILE A 494 -10.67 -28.85 21.07
CA ILE A 494 -9.47 -29.54 20.58
C ILE A 494 -8.45 -28.45 20.21
N VAL A 495 -7.76 -27.93 21.22
CA VAL A 495 -6.69 -26.95 21.06
C VAL A 495 -5.40 -27.60 21.52
N GLU A 496 -4.35 -27.53 20.73
CA GLU A 496 -3.04 -28.04 21.10
C GLU A 496 -2.52 -27.38 22.39
N LEU A 497 -1.73 -28.12 23.19
CA LEU A 497 -1.19 -27.64 24.50
C LEU A 497 -0.51 -26.28 24.41
N LYS A 498 0.20 -26.01 23.30
CA LYS A 498 0.85 -24.70 23.06
C LYS A 498 -0.17 -23.58 22.94
N GLN A 499 -1.25 -23.81 22.23
CA GLN A 499 -2.33 -22.83 22.02
C GLN A 499 -3.15 -22.62 23.30
N GLN A 500 -3.31 -23.68 24.12
CA GLN A 500 -3.98 -23.57 25.42
C GLN A 500 -3.24 -22.60 26.35
N LYS A 501 -1.90 -22.66 26.37
CA LYS A 501 -1.09 -21.74 27.16
C LYS A 501 -1.27 -20.29 26.66
N GLU A 502 -1.16 -20.06 25.35
CA GLU A 502 -1.37 -18.73 24.76
C GLU A 502 -2.75 -18.16 25.10
N LEU A 503 -3.79 -19.01 25.08
CA LEU A 503 -5.16 -18.62 25.41
C LEU A 503 -5.35 -18.33 26.90
N THR A 504 -4.70 -19.08 27.79
CA THR A 504 -4.71 -18.80 29.24
C THR A 504 -4.00 -17.50 29.54
N ASP A 505 -2.82 -17.29 28.97
CA ASP A 505 -2.06 -16.04 29.08
C ASP A 505 -2.89 -14.85 28.56
N PHE A 506 -3.64 -15.06 27.48
CA PHE A 506 -4.53 -14.06 26.92
C PHE A 506 -5.76 -13.80 27.79
N LEU A 507 -6.35 -14.81 28.40
CA LEU A 507 -7.44 -14.62 29.36
C LEU A 507 -7.01 -13.76 30.55
N ASP A 508 -5.82 -14.05 31.10
CA ASP A 508 -5.21 -13.27 32.18
C ASP A 508 -4.91 -11.83 31.72
N PHE A 509 -4.44 -11.68 30.48
CA PHE A 509 -4.23 -10.37 29.88
C PHE A 509 -5.54 -9.57 29.80
N VAL A 510 -6.63 -10.16 29.30
CA VAL A 510 -7.94 -9.49 29.20
C VAL A 510 -8.46 -9.11 30.59
N TYR A 511 -8.28 -9.98 31.57
CA TYR A 511 -8.70 -9.72 32.96
C TYR A 511 -7.94 -8.56 33.62
N ASN A 512 -6.61 -8.60 33.51
CA ASN A 512 -5.75 -7.62 34.18
C ASN A 512 -5.71 -6.27 33.45
N ASN A 513 -6.07 -6.24 32.18
CA ASN A 513 -6.04 -5.06 31.34
C ASN A 513 -7.44 -4.62 30.88
N LYS A 514 -8.38 -4.45 31.84
CA LYS A 514 -9.73 -3.92 31.55
C LYS A 514 -9.72 -2.59 30.79
N THR A 515 -8.64 -1.82 30.96
CA THR A 515 -8.39 -0.56 30.29
C THR A 515 -7.40 -0.71 29.13
N PHE A 516 -7.17 -1.94 28.63
CA PHE A 516 -6.22 -2.21 27.54
C PHE A 516 -6.42 -1.30 26.34
N PHE A 517 -7.64 -0.89 26.10
CA PHE A 517 -8.04 -0.01 25.01
C PHE A 517 -7.94 1.48 25.38
N LYS A 518 -7.62 1.82 26.64
CA LYS A 518 -7.22 3.15 27.06
C LYS A 518 -5.71 3.19 27.11
N GLU A 519 -5.08 3.96 26.35
CA GLU A 519 -3.68 4.33 26.37
C GLU A 519 -2.71 3.33 27.03
N TYR A 520 -2.02 2.55 26.20
CA TYR A 520 -0.67 2.14 26.53
C TYR A 520 0.24 3.34 26.27
N SER A 521 0.62 4.02 27.32
CA SER A 521 1.73 4.94 27.24
C SER A 521 2.99 4.14 26.85
N ILE A 522 3.45 4.30 25.64
CA ILE A 522 4.76 3.89 25.14
C ILE A 522 4.95 2.38 24.90
N SER A 523 5.10 2.11 23.61
CA SER A 523 5.35 0.84 22.97
C SER A 523 6.27 -0.14 23.69
N THR A 524 5.93 -1.43 23.64
CA THR A 524 6.88 -2.53 23.79
C THR A 524 8.06 -2.32 22.83
N GLY A 525 9.21 -2.28 23.37
CA GLY A 525 10.42 -2.03 22.57
C GLY A 525 11.70 -2.04 23.38
N ALA A 526 11.60 -2.02 24.73
CA ALA A 526 12.76 -2.08 25.60
C ALA A 526 13.52 -3.39 25.43
N VAL A 527 12.83 -4.53 25.37
CA VAL A 527 13.41 -5.86 25.11
C VAL A 527 14.10 -5.88 23.75
N SER A 528 13.40 -5.47 22.70
CA SER A 528 13.96 -5.42 21.34
C SER A 528 15.18 -4.50 21.28
N ARG A 529 15.11 -3.36 21.93
CA ARG A 529 16.17 -2.38 21.99
C ARG A 529 17.41 -2.88 22.75
N VAL A 530 17.21 -3.58 23.89
CA VAL A 530 18.30 -4.21 24.64
C VAL A 530 18.95 -5.35 23.86
N LYS A 531 18.17 -6.14 23.11
CA LYS A 531 18.71 -7.15 22.17
C LYS A 531 19.49 -6.53 21.01
N GLN A 532 19.23 -5.30 20.63
CA GLN A 532 20.01 -4.55 19.66
C GLN A 532 21.32 -3.97 20.24
N HIS A 533 21.49 -3.92 21.56
CA HIS A 533 22.72 -3.45 22.15
C HIS A 533 23.92 -4.31 21.71
N LEU A 534 25.06 -3.65 21.52
CA LEU A 534 26.30 -4.33 21.13
C LEU A 534 26.65 -5.46 22.12
N SER A 535 26.44 -5.24 23.42
CA SER A 535 26.65 -6.24 24.46
C SER A 535 25.83 -7.51 24.22
N TYR A 536 24.56 -7.40 23.89
CA TYR A 536 23.70 -8.56 23.62
C TYR A 536 24.16 -9.31 22.37
N LYS A 537 24.35 -8.61 21.26
CA LYS A 537 24.76 -9.20 19.96
C LYS A 537 26.11 -9.92 20.04
N LEU A 538 27.06 -9.34 20.78
CA LEU A 538 28.36 -9.96 20.99
C LEU A 538 28.26 -11.21 21.87
N GLY A 539 27.49 -11.15 22.96
CA GLY A 539 27.26 -12.30 23.85
C GLY A 539 26.56 -13.46 23.14
N GLU A 540 25.54 -13.16 22.36
CA GLU A 540 24.83 -14.14 21.52
C GLU A 540 25.75 -14.80 20.49
N CYS A 541 26.57 -14.00 19.82
CA CYS A 541 27.58 -14.51 18.90
C CYS A 541 28.57 -15.46 19.58
N ILE A 542 29.05 -15.12 20.78
CA ILE A 542 29.98 -15.97 21.56
C ILE A 542 29.29 -17.31 21.92
N LEU A 543 28.07 -17.27 22.49
CA LEU A 543 27.36 -18.47 22.91
C LEU A 543 27.04 -19.42 21.75
N ASN A 544 26.65 -18.87 20.60
CA ASN A 544 26.30 -19.67 19.43
C ASN A 544 27.53 -20.33 18.78
N ASN A 545 28.72 -19.72 18.89
CA ASN A 545 29.92 -20.20 18.21
C ASN A 545 30.91 -20.94 19.12
N LYS A 546 30.79 -20.84 20.47
CA LYS A 546 31.74 -21.51 21.40
C LYS A 546 31.64 -23.04 21.41
N LYS A 547 30.56 -23.64 20.90
CA LYS A 547 30.26 -25.08 20.98
C LYS A 547 31.06 -25.93 19.99
N THR A 548 31.55 -25.36 18.90
CA THR A 548 32.26 -26.09 17.85
C THR A 548 33.66 -25.56 17.63
N PHE A 549 34.59 -26.42 17.24
CA PHE A 549 35.98 -26.01 16.94
C PHE A 549 36.03 -24.93 15.85
N PHE A 550 35.33 -25.16 14.72
CA PHE A 550 35.26 -24.19 13.64
C PHE A 550 34.57 -22.87 14.06
N GLY A 551 33.57 -22.95 14.94
CA GLY A 551 32.91 -21.77 15.52
C GLY A 551 33.91 -20.93 16.33
N LYS A 552 34.76 -21.55 17.17
CA LYS A 552 35.77 -20.87 17.95
C LYS A 552 36.82 -20.16 17.05
N VAL A 553 37.26 -20.79 15.97
CA VAL A 553 38.21 -20.20 15.01
C VAL A 553 37.61 -19.00 14.28
N LYS A 554 36.35 -19.06 13.87
CA LYS A 554 35.66 -17.97 13.15
C LYS A 554 35.15 -16.86 14.07
N LEU A 555 35.08 -17.07 15.36
CA LEU A 555 34.48 -16.14 16.32
C LEU A 555 35.09 -14.72 16.31
N PRO A 556 36.44 -14.53 16.22
CA PRO A 556 37.01 -13.19 16.13
C PRO A 556 36.53 -12.41 14.91
N PHE A 557 36.38 -13.07 13.78
CA PHE A 557 35.88 -12.47 12.55
C PHE A 557 34.42 -12.04 12.67
N PHE A 558 33.56 -12.89 13.24
CA PHE A 558 32.13 -12.52 13.47
C PHE A 558 32.00 -11.37 14.46
N ILE A 559 32.78 -11.35 15.53
CA ILE A 559 32.82 -10.24 16.49
C ILE A 559 33.21 -8.93 15.80
N PHE A 560 34.22 -8.97 14.93
CA PHE A 560 34.68 -7.81 14.16
C PHE A 560 33.55 -7.27 13.25
N ILE A 561 32.86 -8.15 12.52
CA ILE A 561 31.74 -7.77 11.64
C ILE A 561 30.60 -7.14 12.46
N ILE A 562 30.20 -7.77 13.57
CA ILE A 562 29.14 -7.24 14.43
C ILE A 562 29.52 -5.86 14.96
N TYR A 563 30.76 -5.69 15.40
CA TYR A 563 31.25 -4.41 15.94
C TYR A 563 31.25 -3.32 14.86
N LYS A 564 31.78 -3.61 13.67
CA LYS A 564 31.82 -2.68 12.53
C LYS A 564 30.40 -2.27 12.08
N ASN A 565 29.50 -3.24 11.95
CA ASN A 565 28.11 -2.99 11.55
C ASN A 565 27.34 -2.18 12.62
N HIS A 566 27.62 -2.44 13.88
CA HIS A 566 27.00 -1.69 14.98
C HIS A 566 27.42 -0.22 14.97
N LEU A 567 28.71 0.08 14.79
CA LEU A 567 29.20 1.45 14.70
C LEU A 567 28.61 2.20 13.50
N LYS A 568 28.44 1.53 12.37
CA LYS A 568 27.90 2.14 11.14
C LYS A 568 26.39 2.48 11.25
N ASN A 569 25.62 1.59 11.88
CA ASN A 569 24.16 1.64 11.78
C ASN A 569 23.44 2.14 13.05
N TYR A 570 24.10 2.12 14.21
CA TYR A 570 23.40 2.24 15.49
C TYR A 570 23.52 3.62 16.16
N SER A 571 24.61 4.33 15.98
CA SER A 571 24.87 5.58 16.71
C SER A 571 23.93 6.73 16.32
N LYS A 572 23.50 6.79 15.06
CA LYS A 572 22.61 7.86 14.56
C LYS A 572 21.12 7.64 14.85
N LYS A 573 20.68 6.39 15.03
CA LYS A 573 19.25 6.07 15.23
C LYS A 573 18.75 6.13 16.68
N GLN A 574 19.63 6.13 17.67
CA GLN A 574 19.23 6.08 19.08
C GLN A 574 19.08 7.42 19.79
N GLN A 575 19.58 8.51 19.24
CA GLN A 575 19.58 9.82 19.92
C GLN A 575 18.20 10.39 20.19
N ASN A 576 17.18 9.92 19.46
CA ASN A 576 15.79 10.43 19.55
C ASN A 576 14.78 9.44 20.13
N LEU A 577 15.24 8.34 20.74
CA LEU A 577 14.32 7.35 21.32
C LEU A 577 14.06 7.63 22.81
N PRO A 578 12.83 7.37 23.30
CA PRO A 578 12.48 7.53 24.70
C PRO A 578 13.40 6.73 25.63
N LYS A 579 13.53 7.13 26.90
CA LYS A 579 14.29 6.38 27.89
C LYS A 579 13.72 4.96 28.04
N LEU A 580 14.58 3.97 28.32
CA LEU A 580 14.17 2.56 28.42
C LEU A 580 13.12 2.33 29.52
N GLU A 581 13.18 3.12 30.61
CA GLU A 581 12.27 3.05 31.75
C GLU A 581 10.82 3.39 31.37
N LEU A 582 10.63 4.07 30.27
CA LEU A 582 9.30 4.46 29.79
C LEU A 582 8.58 3.37 28.98
N TYR A 583 9.20 2.24 28.72
CA TYR A 583 8.60 1.14 27.97
C TYR A 583 7.93 0.13 28.90
N SER A 584 6.77 -0.39 28.49
CA SER A 584 5.99 -1.36 29.28
C SER A 584 6.69 -2.71 29.48
N ASP A 585 7.64 -3.07 28.63
CA ASP A 585 8.50 -4.26 28.72
C ASP A 585 9.87 -3.97 29.36
N PHE A 586 9.98 -2.90 30.16
CA PHE A 586 11.23 -2.49 30.82
C PHE A 586 11.78 -3.57 31.78
N ASP A 587 10.90 -4.18 32.59
CA ASP A 587 11.33 -5.21 33.54
C ASP A 587 11.88 -6.46 32.84
N GLU A 588 11.26 -6.87 31.74
CA GLU A 588 11.81 -7.94 30.87
C GLU A 588 13.16 -7.54 30.25
N ALA A 589 13.27 -6.31 29.80
CA ALA A 589 14.52 -5.78 29.28
C ALA A 589 15.62 -5.76 30.34
N GLN A 590 15.30 -5.45 31.59
CA GLN A 590 16.25 -5.54 32.72
C GLN A 590 16.68 -6.98 33.01
N LYS A 591 15.77 -7.96 32.92
CA LYS A 591 16.12 -9.38 33.03
C LYS A 591 17.13 -9.80 31.93
N ILE A 592 16.92 -9.31 30.69
CA ILE A 592 17.87 -9.55 29.60
C ILE A 592 19.23 -8.90 29.87
N LYS A 593 19.29 -7.69 30.39
CA LYS A 593 20.58 -7.05 30.79
C LYS A 593 21.31 -7.82 31.86
N LYS A 594 20.60 -8.53 32.74
CA LYS A 594 21.17 -9.39 33.79
C LYS A 594 21.53 -10.80 33.28
N SER A 595 21.11 -11.17 32.07
CA SER A 595 21.36 -12.50 31.48
C SER A 595 22.86 -12.76 31.23
N GLU A 596 23.23 -14.04 31.16
CA GLU A 596 24.60 -14.48 30.81
C GLU A 596 25.03 -13.91 29.45
N ILE A 597 24.12 -13.93 28.47
CA ILE A 597 24.34 -13.39 27.12
C ILE A 597 24.82 -11.94 27.20
N TYR A 598 24.07 -11.10 27.88
CA TYR A 598 24.38 -9.68 27.93
C TYR A 598 25.69 -9.41 28.72
N ARG A 599 25.90 -10.12 29.85
CA ARG A 599 27.11 -9.99 30.66
C ARG A 599 28.37 -10.40 29.94
N LEU A 600 28.33 -11.48 29.16
CA LEU A 600 29.47 -11.92 28.32
C LEU A 600 29.88 -10.84 27.31
N GLY A 601 28.92 -10.32 26.54
CA GLY A 601 29.23 -9.29 25.57
C GLY A 601 29.63 -7.96 26.20
N TYR A 602 29.04 -7.60 27.35
CA TYR A 602 29.43 -6.40 28.10
C TYR A 602 30.88 -6.53 28.62
N SER A 603 31.24 -7.67 29.19
CA SER A 603 32.62 -7.94 29.65
C SER A 603 33.64 -7.85 28.48
N LEU A 604 33.25 -8.32 27.30
CA LEU A 604 34.08 -8.21 26.10
C LEU A 604 34.32 -6.74 25.70
N ILE A 605 33.29 -5.91 25.76
CA ILE A 605 33.42 -4.48 25.47
C ILE A 605 34.31 -3.77 26.48
N GLN A 606 34.15 -4.07 27.80
CA GLN A 606 35.00 -3.51 28.85
C GLN A 606 36.46 -3.93 28.69
N TYR A 607 36.69 -5.21 28.36
CA TYR A 607 38.03 -5.73 28.12
C TYR A 607 38.71 -5.04 26.93
N LYS A 608 37.96 -4.84 25.83
CA LYS A 608 38.46 -4.08 24.68
C LYS A 608 38.82 -2.65 25.03
N LYS A 609 38.01 -1.96 25.86
CA LYS A 609 38.30 -0.60 26.32
C LYS A 609 39.58 -0.53 27.15
N LYS A 610 39.82 -1.54 27.99
CA LYS A 610 40.97 -1.57 28.88
C LYS A 610 42.28 -1.96 28.15
N TYR A 611 42.18 -2.84 27.14
CA TYR A 611 43.33 -3.40 26.41
C TYR A 611 43.13 -3.33 24.88
N PRO A 612 43.13 -2.15 24.28
CA PRO A 612 42.74 -2.00 22.87
C PRO A 612 43.67 -2.73 21.89
N ILE A 613 44.98 -2.78 22.15
CA ILE A 613 46.00 -3.38 21.28
C ILE A 613 46.06 -4.90 21.48
N LEU A 614 46.01 -5.36 22.74
CA LEU A 614 46.16 -6.78 23.09
C LEU A 614 44.83 -7.56 23.05
N PHE A 615 43.72 -6.88 22.75
CA PHE A 615 42.39 -7.43 22.81
C PHE A 615 42.22 -8.74 22.03
N TRP A 616 42.67 -8.78 20.79
CA TRP A 616 42.55 -9.96 19.94
C TRP A 616 43.39 -11.13 20.41
N PHE A 617 44.60 -10.87 20.95
CA PHE A 617 45.51 -11.91 21.42
C PHE A 617 45.02 -12.60 22.69
N PHE A 618 44.62 -11.84 23.70
CA PHE A 618 44.07 -12.40 24.95
C PHE A 618 42.69 -12.99 24.82
N PHE A 619 41.89 -12.51 23.87
CA PHE A 619 40.56 -13.05 23.59
C PHE A 619 40.65 -14.51 23.09
N LEU A 620 41.58 -14.81 22.19
CA LEU A 620 41.83 -16.16 21.68
C LEU A 620 42.32 -17.11 22.79
N ILE A 621 43.16 -16.65 23.69
CA ILE A 621 43.68 -17.45 24.82
C ILE A 621 42.55 -17.78 25.80
N LYS A 622 41.72 -16.83 26.17
CA LYS A 622 40.67 -17.00 27.19
C LYS A 622 39.47 -17.83 26.71
N ILE A 623 39.19 -17.91 25.43
CA ILE A 623 38.17 -18.81 24.86
C ILE A 623 38.64 -20.26 24.87
N ASN A 624 39.92 -20.51 24.75
CA ASN A 624 40.49 -21.86 24.75
C ASN A 624 40.71 -22.43 26.17
N SER A 625 40.67 -21.57 27.21
CA SER A 625 40.92 -21.98 28.61
C SER A 625 39.63 -22.25 29.41
N LYS A 626 38.46 -22.19 28.81
CA LYS A 626 37.15 -22.60 29.33
C LYS A 626 36.40 -23.46 28.30
#